data_fd7ad3368143ad36037be5e5242706f3
#
_entry.id   fd7ad3368143ad36037be5e5242706f3
#
_cell.length_a   1.000
_cell.length_b   1.000
_cell.length_c   1.000
_cell.angle_alpha   90.00
_cell.angle_beta   90.00
_cell.angle_gamma   90.00
#
_symmetry.space_group_name_H-M   'P 1'
#
loop_
_entity.id
_entity.type
_entity.pdbx_description
1 polymer ?
#
loop_
_entity_poly.entity_id
_entity_poly.type
_entity_poly.pdbx_seq_one_letter_code
_entity_poly.pdbx_strand_id
1 'polypeptide(L)'
;MPQPAARQFVTGLVLAAGGSSRLGRPKQLLPYGDGTLLEHVVRTACSSPLDQLIVAIGGSADEVRARIDLRGAEVVVNESFGEGCSSSIAAAMPLVDPEADLLVLMLGDQPGVTVANVSGLVSGRGDAPIAVCRYDDGRGHPFAFSSKVFGELADLHGDKAVWKLLDQRPELVTEVRVPGSVPLDVDTWEDYEAVLSTASLASATEER
;
A
#
# COMPACT_ATOMS: atom_id res chain seq x y z
N MET A 1 31.83 7.73 19.48
CA MET A 1 30.56 8.28 19.06
C MET A 1 30.04 7.37 17.97
N PRO A 2 28.88 6.70 18.11
CA PRO A 2 28.29 5.98 17.00
C PRO A 2 27.98 6.99 15.88
N GLN A 3 28.38 6.66 14.65
CA GLN A 3 27.97 7.44 13.48
C GLN A 3 26.44 7.41 13.42
N PRO A 4 25.77 8.54 13.08
CA PRO A 4 24.35 8.50 12.84
C PRO A 4 24.11 7.47 11.73
N ALA A 5 23.16 6.55 11.97
CA ALA A 5 22.74 5.60 10.94
C ALA A 5 22.40 6.40 9.68
N ALA A 6 22.93 5.97 8.53
CA ALA A 6 22.60 6.59 7.25
C ALA A 6 21.07 6.56 7.12
N ARG A 7 20.48 7.68 6.67
CA ARG A 7 19.04 7.76 6.42
C ARG A 7 18.69 6.74 5.34
N GLN A 8 17.74 5.85 5.61
CA GLN A 8 17.23 4.90 4.64
C GLN A 8 16.46 5.63 3.55
N PHE A 9 16.67 5.25 2.29
CA PHE A 9 15.81 5.65 1.17
C PHE A 9 14.60 4.71 1.09
N VAL A 10 13.42 5.26 1.21
CA VAL A 10 12.16 4.48 1.29
C VAL A 10 11.29 4.77 0.08
N THR A 11 11.04 3.74 -0.74
CA THR A 11 10.07 3.81 -1.84
C THR A 11 8.71 3.30 -1.38
N GLY A 12 7.64 4.08 -1.59
CA GLY A 12 6.26 3.64 -1.46
C GLY A 12 5.73 3.09 -2.78
N LEU A 13 5.03 1.96 -2.73
CA LEU A 13 4.31 1.38 -3.86
C LEU A 13 2.85 1.20 -3.49
N VAL A 14 1.96 1.92 -4.18
CA VAL A 14 0.51 1.79 -4.05
C VAL A 14 -0.03 0.93 -5.20
N LEU A 15 -0.61 -0.23 -4.88
CA LEU A 15 -1.27 -1.09 -5.86
C LEU A 15 -2.71 -0.66 -6.05
N ALA A 16 -3.04 -0.12 -7.21
CA ALA A 16 -4.36 0.40 -7.59
C ALA A 16 -4.84 -0.09 -8.96
N ALA A 17 -4.32 -1.24 -9.44
CA ALA A 17 -4.59 -1.76 -10.77
C ALA A 17 -5.86 -2.63 -10.87
N GLY A 18 -6.54 -2.92 -9.77
CA GLY A 18 -7.70 -3.80 -9.73
C GLY A 18 -8.86 -3.36 -10.63
N GLY A 19 -9.48 -4.31 -11.37
CA GLY A 19 -10.51 -4.04 -12.37
C GLY A 19 -11.90 -3.75 -11.80
N SER A 20 -12.12 -3.79 -10.47
CA SER A 20 -13.37 -3.41 -9.78
C SER A 20 -14.66 -4.09 -10.33
N SER A 21 -14.56 -5.35 -10.78
CA SER A 21 -15.62 -6.05 -11.50
C SER A 21 -16.93 -6.17 -10.70
N ARG A 22 -16.84 -6.32 -9.37
CA ARG A 22 -18.03 -6.45 -8.48
C ARG A 22 -18.73 -5.12 -8.22
N LEU A 23 -18.04 -4.01 -8.35
CA LEU A 23 -18.58 -2.66 -8.14
C LEU A 23 -19.18 -2.05 -9.41
N GLY A 24 -18.85 -2.58 -10.60
CA GLY A 24 -19.32 -2.08 -11.89
C GLY A 24 -18.77 -0.71 -12.30
N ARG A 25 -17.86 -0.16 -11.49
CA ARG A 25 -17.11 1.09 -11.74
C ARG A 25 -15.76 1.05 -11.03
N PRO A 26 -14.79 1.87 -11.47
CA PRO A 26 -13.48 1.92 -10.85
C PRO A 26 -13.58 2.31 -9.37
N LYS A 27 -13.16 1.43 -8.46
CA LYS A 27 -13.16 1.71 -7.02
C LYS A 27 -12.22 2.85 -6.65
N GLN A 28 -11.18 3.05 -7.43
CA GLN A 28 -10.24 4.14 -7.29
C GLN A 28 -10.90 5.52 -7.30
N LEU A 29 -12.02 5.64 -8.03
CA LEU A 29 -12.80 6.86 -8.25
C LEU A 29 -14.01 7.00 -7.32
N LEU A 30 -14.25 6.05 -6.42
CA LEU A 30 -15.35 6.15 -5.45
C LEU A 30 -15.09 7.33 -4.50
N PRO A 31 -16.10 8.17 -4.21
CA PRO A 31 -15.96 9.28 -3.28
C PRO A 31 -15.49 8.83 -1.89
N TYR A 32 -14.52 9.54 -1.31
CA TYR A 32 -14.05 9.30 0.05
C TYR A 32 -13.52 10.59 0.66
N GLY A 33 -14.16 11.07 1.73
CA GLY A 33 -13.85 12.37 2.32
C GLY A 33 -14.07 13.50 1.32
N ASP A 34 -13.04 14.31 1.13
CA ASP A 34 -13.02 15.46 0.19
C ASP A 34 -12.52 15.11 -1.22
N GLY A 35 -12.30 13.82 -1.51
CA GLY A 35 -11.78 13.34 -2.78
C GLY A 35 -12.28 11.94 -3.15
N THR A 36 -11.37 11.11 -3.63
CA THR A 36 -11.63 9.70 -3.99
C THR A 36 -10.84 8.75 -3.10
N LEU A 37 -11.21 7.45 -3.12
CA LEU A 37 -10.50 6.40 -2.39
C LEU A 37 -8.99 6.44 -2.68
N LEU A 38 -8.61 6.46 -3.95
CA LEU A 38 -7.19 6.45 -4.31
C LEU A 38 -6.48 7.75 -3.94
N GLU A 39 -7.12 8.92 -4.11
CA GLU A 39 -6.54 10.19 -3.67
C GLU A 39 -6.26 10.22 -2.17
N HIS A 40 -7.14 9.63 -1.37
CA HIS A 40 -6.93 9.51 0.07
C HIS A 40 -5.70 8.67 0.39
N VAL A 41 -5.56 7.48 -0.21
CA VAL A 41 -4.39 6.61 -0.03
C VAL A 41 -3.11 7.29 -0.50
N VAL A 42 -3.12 7.95 -1.67
CA VAL A 42 -1.97 8.70 -2.20
C VAL A 42 -1.60 9.85 -1.25
N ARG A 43 -2.57 10.57 -0.70
CA ARG A 43 -2.35 11.63 0.29
C ARG A 43 -1.68 11.09 1.57
N THR A 44 -2.15 9.94 2.06
CA THR A 44 -1.54 9.24 3.20
C THR A 44 -0.09 8.84 2.89
N ALA A 45 0.16 8.27 1.71
CA ALA A 45 1.50 7.91 1.27
C ALA A 45 2.42 9.13 1.17
N CYS A 46 1.98 10.22 0.53
CA CYS A 46 2.75 11.47 0.43
C CYS A 46 3.05 12.13 1.79
N SER A 47 2.21 11.89 2.80
CA SER A 47 2.39 12.40 4.16
C SER A 47 3.24 11.47 5.04
N SER A 48 3.60 10.29 4.53
CA SER A 48 4.41 9.28 5.20
C SER A 48 5.91 9.50 4.91
N PRO A 49 6.82 8.90 5.69
CA PRO A 49 8.26 9.06 5.50
C PRO A 49 8.77 8.24 4.29
N LEU A 50 8.31 8.60 3.10
CA LEU A 50 8.68 7.99 1.82
C LEU A 50 9.46 9.00 1.00
N ASP A 51 10.55 8.58 0.35
CA ASP A 51 11.39 9.41 -0.51
C ASP A 51 10.93 9.36 -1.98
N GLN A 52 10.35 8.23 -2.40
CA GLN A 52 9.75 8.01 -3.71
C GLN A 52 8.34 7.44 -3.52
N LEU A 53 7.41 7.77 -4.40
CA LEU A 53 6.08 7.17 -4.46
C LEU A 53 5.78 6.69 -5.89
N ILE A 54 5.45 5.40 -6.01
CA ILE A 54 5.02 4.76 -7.25
C ILE A 54 3.56 4.33 -7.07
N VAL A 55 2.72 4.60 -8.07
CA VAL A 55 1.32 4.15 -8.11
C VAL A 55 1.11 3.26 -9.31
N ALA A 56 0.81 1.98 -9.09
CA ALA A 56 0.49 1.02 -10.14
C ALA A 56 -1.02 1.04 -10.41
N ILE A 57 -1.41 1.45 -11.61
CA ILE A 57 -2.79 1.48 -12.10
C ILE A 57 -2.98 0.47 -13.24
N GLY A 58 -4.22 0.10 -13.57
CA GLY A 58 -4.49 -0.96 -14.55
C GLY A 58 -5.83 -0.80 -15.25
N GLY A 59 -6.82 -1.62 -14.97
CA GLY A 59 -8.07 -1.76 -15.71
C GLY A 59 -8.88 -0.48 -16.02
N SER A 60 -8.57 0.63 -15.37
CA SER A 60 -9.20 1.95 -15.61
C SER A 60 -8.16 3.06 -15.65
N ALA A 61 -6.96 2.76 -16.17
CA ALA A 61 -5.80 3.66 -16.11
C ALA A 61 -6.09 5.05 -16.71
N ASP A 62 -6.73 5.13 -17.86
CA ASP A 62 -7.02 6.41 -18.52
C ASP A 62 -8.00 7.27 -17.70
N GLU A 63 -9.04 6.64 -17.15
CA GLU A 63 -10.02 7.34 -16.33
C GLU A 63 -9.42 7.82 -15.00
N VAL A 64 -8.60 6.98 -14.36
CA VAL A 64 -7.87 7.31 -13.14
C VAL A 64 -6.92 8.48 -13.38
N ARG A 65 -6.08 8.43 -14.42
CA ARG A 65 -5.16 9.53 -14.78
C ARG A 65 -5.86 10.85 -15.08
N ALA A 66 -7.02 10.78 -15.72
CA ALA A 66 -7.78 11.99 -16.10
C ALA A 66 -8.47 12.66 -14.92
N ARG A 67 -8.73 11.95 -13.81
CA ARG A 67 -9.62 12.40 -12.74
C ARG A 67 -8.98 12.49 -11.36
N ILE A 68 -7.81 11.88 -11.16
CA ILE A 68 -7.14 11.83 -9.85
C ILE A 68 -5.86 12.64 -9.86
N ASP A 69 -5.70 13.49 -8.85
CA ASP A 69 -4.41 14.13 -8.54
C ASP A 69 -3.50 13.12 -7.81
N LEU A 70 -2.54 12.58 -8.54
CA LEU A 70 -1.55 11.62 -8.02
C LEU A 70 -0.35 12.33 -7.35
N ARG A 71 -0.42 13.65 -7.12
CA ARG A 71 0.53 14.44 -6.33
C ARG A 71 2.00 14.28 -6.71
N GLY A 72 2.27 14.08 -7.99
CA GLY A 72 3.62 13.90 -8.51
C GLY A 72 4.21 12.51 -8.30
N ALA A 73 3.40 11.52 -7.87
CA ALA A 73 3.84 10.13 -7.84
C ALA A 73 4.20 9.62 -9.25
N GLU A 74 5.17 8.74 -9.32
CA GLU A 74 5.46 8.01 -10.55
C GLU A 74 4.35 7.01 -10.84
N VAL A 75 3.83 7.01 -12.06
CA VAL A 75 2.69 6.16 -12.42
C VAL A 75 3.11 5.09 -13.40
N VAL A 76 2.90 3.82 -13.03
CA VAL A 76 3.06 2.69 -13.92
C VAL A 76 1.68 2.10 -14.29
N VAL A 77 1.48 1.83 -15.58
CA VAL A 77 0.30 1.12 -16.07
C VAL A 77 0.63 -0.35 -16.16
N ASN A 78 -0.09 -1.15 -15.38
CA ASN A 78 -0.02 -2.61 -15.48
C ASN A 78 -1.07 -3.10 -16.49
N GLU A 79 -0.65 -3.49 -17.68
CA GLU A 79 -1.54 -4.06 -18.71
C GLU A 79 -1.98 -5.49 -18.38
N SER A 80 -1.19 -6.21 -17.57
CA SER A 80 -1.46 -7.57 -17.10
C SER A 80 -2.20 -7.63 -15.76
N PHE A 81 -2.95 -6.58 -15.38
CA PHE A 81 -3.64 -6.48 -14.08
C PHE A 81 -4.56 -7.66 -13.75
N GLY A 82 -5.05 -8.40 -14.75
CA GLY A 82 -5.85 -9.61 -14.58
C GLY A 82 -5.08 -10.83 -14.05
N GLU A 83 -3.73 -10.79 -14.03
CA GLU A 83 -2.86 -11.88 -13.55
C GLU A 83 -2.62 -11.84 -12.03
N GLY A 84 -3.26 -10.91 -11.33
CA GLY A 84 -3.17 -10.76 -9.88
C GLY A 84 -2.20 -9.65 -9.44
N CYS A 85 -2.13 -9.39 -8.11
CA CYS A 85 -1.40 -8.27 -7.56
C CYS A 85 0.12 -8.32 -7.84
N SER A 86 0.69 -9.51 -8.01
CA SER A 86 2.12 -9.67 -8.34
C SER A 86 2.51 -9.05 -9.67
N SER A 87 1.62 -9.06 -10.68
CA SER A 87 1.89 -8.39 -11.96
C SER A 87 2.07 -6.87 -11.80
N SER A 88 1.34 -6.25 -10.86
CA SER A 88 1.50 -4.83 -10.55
C SER A 88 2.81 -4.53 -9.83
N ILE A 89 3.25 -5.44 -8.95
CA ILE A 89 4.57 -5.34 -8.30
C ILE A 89 5.66 -5.44 -9.37
N ALA A 90 5.62 -6.48 -10.21
CA ALA A 90 6.60 -6.69 -11.28
C ALA A 90 6.68 -5.50 -12.24
N ALA A 91 5.53 -4.89 -12.60
CA ALA A 91 5.49 -3.68 -13.44
C ALA A 91 6.13 -2.45 -12.76
N ALA A 92 6.05 -2.36 -11.43
CA ALA A 92 6.58 -1.23 -10.66
C ALA A 92 8.07 -1.37 -10.32
N MET A 93 8.59 -2.60 -10.15
CA MET A 93 9.98 -2.83 -9.74
C MET A 93 11.03 -2.10 -10.59
N PRO A 94 10.92 -1.97 -11.93
CA PRO A 94 11.87 -1.21 -12.74
C PRO A 94 11.93 0.30 -12.44
N LEU A 95 10.90 0.85 -11.77
CA LEU A 95 10.83 2.26 -11.39
C LEU A 95 11.36 2.52 -9.96
N VAL A 96 11.56 1.46 -9.17
CA VAL A 96 12.11 1.59 -7.82
C VAL A 96 13.52 2.18 -7.92
N ASP A 97 13.77 3.25 -7.15
CA ASP A 97 15.07 3.92 -7.14
C ASP A 97 16.19 2.90 -6.81
N PRO A 98 17.29 2.88 -7.58
CA PRO A 98 18.41 1.98 -7.32
C PRO A 98 19.04 2.14 -5.92
N GLU A 99 18.88 3.30 -5.29
CA GLU A 99 19.35 3.57 -3.93
C GLU A 99 18.30 3.19 -2.85
N ALA A 100 17.14 2.65 -3.25
CA ALA A 100 16.10 2.27 -2.30
C ALA A 100 16.57 1.14 -1.37
N ASP A 101 16.59 1.42 -0.08
CA ASP A 101 16.86 0.44 0.98
C ASP A 101 15.60 -0.36 1.34
N LEU A 102 14.43 0.25 1.14
CA LEU A 102 13.15 -0.26 1.59
C LEU A 102 12.03 0.07 0.59
N LEU A 103 11.13 -0.89 0.36
CA LEU A 103 9.88 -0.70 -0.36
C LEU A 103 8.72 -0.91 0.60
N VAL A 104 7.83 0.07 0.71
CA VAL A 104 6.58 -0.02 1.49
C VAL A 104 5.42 -0.25 0.54
N LEU A 105 4.78 -1.41 0.67
CA LEU A 105 3.65 -1.83 -0.16
C LEU A 105 2.32 -1.47 0.51
N MET A 106 1.50 -0.70 -0.19
CA MET A 106 0.16 -0.26 0.21
C MET A 106 -0.87 -0.68 -0.84
N LEU A 107 -2.12 -0.82 -0.43
CA LEU A 107 -3.23 -1.09 -1.36
C LEU A 107 -4.06 0.19 -1.56
N GLY A 108 -4.37 0.50 -2.82
CA GLY A 108 -5.11 1.70 -3.22
C GLY A 108 -6.61 1.69 -2.85
N ASP A 109 -7.08 0.59 -2.29
CA ASP A 109 -8.46 0.35 -1.84
C ASP A 109 -8.59 0.18 -0.32
N GLN A 110 -7.51 0.45 0.44
CA GLN A 110 -7.49 0.42 1.91
C GLN A 110 -7.31 1.83 2.49
N PRO A 111 -8.33 2.69 2.47
CA PRO A 111 -8.21 4.08 2.97
C PRO A 111 -8.03 4.15 4.50
N GLY A 112 -8.25 3.05 5.23
CA GLY A 112 -8.01 2.96 6.67
C GLY A 112 -6.53 2.89 7.06
N VAL A 113 -5.59 2.71 6.11
CA VAL A 113 -4.15 2.79 6.40
C VAL A 113 -3.79 4.25 6.71
N THR A 114 -3.09 4.47 7.82
CA THR A 114 -2.71 5.81 8.30
C THR A 114 -1.21 6.08 8.14
N VAL A 115 -0.83 7.36 8.21
CA VAL A 115 0.59 7.78 8.28
C VAL A 115 1.30 7.13 9.47
N ALA A 116 0.60 6.97 10.61
CA ALA A 116 1.15 6.32 11.79
C ALA A 116 1.46 4.84 11.55
N ASN A 117 0.61 4.12 10.79
CA ASN A 117 0.87 2.73 10.41
C ASN A 117 2.14 2.62 9.56
N VAL A 118 2.29 3.47 8.53
CA VAL A 118 3.48 3.49 7.66
C VAL A 118 4.74 3.85 8.46
N SER A 119 4.69 4.92 9.25
CA SER A 119 5.83 5.38 10.05
C SER A 119 6.24 4.35 11.11
N GLY A 120 5.24 3.75 11.78
CA GLY A 120 5.45 2.69 12.76
C GLY A 120 6.10 1.46 12.13
N LEU A 121 5.63 1.04 10.94
CA LEU A 121 6.19 -0.08 10.21
C LEU A 121 7.66 0.16 9.83
N VAL A 122 7.97 1.32 9.22
CA VAL A 122 9.33 1.67 8.80
C VAL A 122 10.27 1.71 10.00
N SER A 123 9.87 2.35 11.10
CA SER A 123 10.72 2.48 12.30
C SER A 123 10.80 1.18 13.12
N GLY A 124 9.73 0.41 13.18
CA GLY A 124 9.63 -0.82 13.99
C GLY A 124 10.23 -2.06 13.33
N ARG A 125 10.54 -2.02 12.03
CA ARG A 125 11.10 -3.15 11.28
C ARG A 125 12.44 -3.65 11.83
N GLY A 126 13.27 -2.78 12.38
CA GLY A 126 14.67 -3.09 12.70
C GLY A 126 15.45 -3.52 11.45
N ASP A 127 16.22 -4.60 11.55
CA ASP A 127 17.03 -5.14 10.43
C ASP A 127 16.33 -6.28 9.67
N ALA A 128 15.08 -6.61 10.00
CA ALA A 128 14.36 -7.70 9.35
C ALA A 128 14.18 -7.43 7.84
N PRO A 129 14.37 -8.44 6.97
CA PRO A 129 14.17 -8.29 5.53
C PRO A 129 12.75 -7.92 5.15
N ILE A 130 11.75 -8.43 5.89
CA ILE A 130 10.34 -8.18 5.68
C ILE A 130 9.68 -7.74 6.99
N ALA A 131 8.82 -6.74 6.94
CA ALA A 131 7.97 -6.36 8.07
C ALA A 131 6.51 -6.29 7.65
N VAL A 132 5.62 -6.68 8.56
CA VAL A 132 4.17 -6.62 8.38
C VAL A 132 3.52 -5.93 9.57
N CYS A 133 2.46 -5.18 9.34
CA CYS A 133 1.67 -4.63 10.43
C CYS A 133 0.91 -5.74 11.14
N ARG A 134 0.99 -5.77 12.48
CA ARG A 134 0.20 -6.64 13.37
C ARG A 134 -0.83 -5.79 14.09
N TYR A 135 -2.05 -5.84 13.60
CA TYR A 135 -3.23 -5.22 14.21
C TYR A 135 -3.80 -6.10 15.32
N ASP A 136 -4.81 -5.61 16.03
CA ASP A 136 -5.43 -6.35 17.15
C ASP A 136 -6.13 -7.63 16.70
N ASP A 137 -6.62 -7.67 15.46
CA ASP A 137 -7.38 -8.77 14.86
C ASP A 137 -6.60 -9.56 13.79
N GLY A 138 -5.41 -9.12 13.37
CA GLY A 138 -4.66 -9.85 12.36
C GLY A 138 -3.43 -9.15 11.81
N ARG A 139 -2.80 -9.77 10.80
CA ARG A 139 -1.79 -9.15 9.96
C ARG A 139 -2.47 -8.38 8.83
N GLY A 140 -1.92 -7.23 8.45
CA GLY A 140 -2.46 -6.45 7.34
C GLY A 140 -1.42 -5.48 6.77
N HIS A 141 -1.78 -4.87 5.64
CA HIS A 141 -0.97 -3.81 5.05
C HIS A 141 -0.90 -2.57 5.98
N PRO A 142 0.15 -1.75 5.79
CA PRO A 142 1.23 -1.86 4.81
C PRO A 142 2.23 -2.98 5.15
N PHE A 143 2.98 -3.43 4.13
CA PHE A 143 4.12 -4.32 4.28
C PHE A 143 5.40 -3.58 3.88
N ALA A 144 6.53 -3.92 4.51
CA ALA A 144 7.83 -3.35 4.15
C ALA A 144 8.82 -4.46 3.77
N PHE A 145 9.56 -4.21 2.69
CA PHE A 145 10.52 -5.16 2.11
C PHE A 145 11.85 -4.45 1.94
N SER A 146 12.93 -5.00 2.54
CA SER A 146 14.26 -4.47 2.29
C SER A 146 14.75 -4.82 0.89
N SER A 147 15.72 -4.07 0.38
CA SER A 147 16.34 -4.33 -0.92
C SER A 147 16.90 -5.74 -1.07
N LYS A 148 17.19 -6.43 0.04
CA LYS A 148 17.65 -7.84 0.05
C LYS A 148 16.65 -8.81 -0.55
N VAL A 149 15.35 -8.48 -0.58
CA VAL A 149 14.27 -9.34 -1.09
C VAL A 149 13.59 -8.76 -2.34
N PHE A 150 14.12 -7.69 -2.94
CA PHE A 150 13.54 -7.09 -4.16
C PHE A 150 13.51 -8.08 -5.33
N GLY A 151 14.54 -8.93 -5.48
CA GLY A 151 14.53 -9.97 -6.51
C GLY A 151 13.38 -10.97 -6.30
N GLU A 152 13.15 -11.41 -5.05
CA GLU A 152 12.05 -12.31 -4.72
C GLU A 152 10.68 -11.64 -4.98
N LEU A 153 10.55 -10.33 -4.73
CA LEU A 153 9.33 -9.58 -5.03
C LEU A 153 9.06 -9.49 -6.54
N ALA A 154 10.10 -9.24 -7.34
CA ALA A 154 9.98 -9.14 -8.79
C ALA A 154 9.55 -10.47 -9.44
N ASP A 155 9.95 -11.59 -8.83
CA ASP A 155 9.67 -12.95 -9.31
C ASP A 155 8.35 -13.53 -8.76
N LEU A 156 7.55 -12.74 -8.03
CA LEU A 156 6.26 -13.21 -7.51
C LEU A 156 5.24 -13.46 -8.63
N HIS A 157 4.39 -14.48 -8.44
CA HIS A 157 3.33 -14.82 -9.39
C HIS A 157 1.97 -15.07 -8.68
N GLY A 158 0.92 -14.48 -9.26
CA GLY A 158 -0.47 -14.66 -8.85
C GLY A 158 -0.95 -13.70 -7.76
N ASP A 159 -2.21 -13.83 -7.40
CA ASP A 159 -2.91 -12.85 -6.58
C ASP A 159 -2.47 -12.81 -5.11
N LYS A 160 -2.24 -13.98 -4.50
CA LYS A 160 -1.79 -14.10 -3.10
C LYS A 160 -0.28 -14.28 -2.95
N ALA A 161 0.50 -13.85 -3.94
CA ALA A 161 1.91 -14.14 -4.00
C ALA A 161 2.71 -13.57 -2.81
N VAL A 162 2.38 -12.34 -2.38
CA VAL A 162 3.00 -11.72 -1.21
C VAL A 162 2.71 -12.52 0.07
N TRP A 163 1.45 -12.91 0.30
CA TRP A 163 1.07 -13.72 1.46
C TRP A 163 1.77 -15.08 1.46
N LYS A 164 1.90 -15.72 0.27
CA LYS A 164 2.65 -16.97 0.14
C LYS A 164 4.13 -16.79 0.50
N LEU A 165 4.75 -15.68 0.08
CA LEU A 165 6.13 -15.35 0.45
C LEU A 165 6.27 -15.23 1.98
N LEU A 166 5.36 -14.51 2.64
CA LEU A 166 5.37 -14.36 4.10
C LEU A 166 5.24 -15.71 4.83
N ASP A 167 4.38 -16.60 4.33
CA ASP A 167 4.16 -17.92 4.93
C ASP A 167 5.31 -18.91 4.64
N GLN A 168 5.98 -18.79 3.51
CA GLN A 168 7.10 -19.64 3.11
C GLN A 168 8.43 -19.24 3.74
N ARG A 169 8.56 -17.96 4.12
CA ARG A 169 9.81 -17.39 4.66
C ARG A 169 9.58 -16.68 6.01
N PRO A 170 8.95 -17.37 6.99
CA PRO A 170 8.62 -16.74 8.28
C PRO A 170 9.86 -16.22 9.03
N GLU A 171 11.03 -16.82 8.79
CA GLU A 171 12.31 -16.40 9.37
C GLU A 171 12.79 -15.01 8.88
N LEU A 172 12.27 -14.52 7.75
CA LEU A 172 12.57 -13.19 7.22
C LEU A 172 11.58 -12.12 7.72
N VAL A 173 10.47 -12.53 8.35
CA VAL A 173 9.33 -11.66 8.66
C VAL A 173 9.36 -11.24 10.13
N THR A 174 9.26 -9.93 10.37
CA THR A 174 8.93 -9.37 11.68
C THR A 174 7.53 -8.78 11.68
N GLU A 175 6.83 -8.92 12.80
CA GLU A 175 5.53 -8.28 13.02
C GLU A 175 5.72 -6.99 13.81
N VAL A 176 5.28 -5.88 13.24
CA VAL A 176 5.30 -4.57 13.91
C VAL A 176 3.90 -4.27 14.43
N ARG A 177 3.75 -4.23 15.74
CA ARG A 177 2.45 -3.98 16.36
C ARG A 177 1.99 -2.55 16.08
N VAL A 178 0.78 -2.43 15.55
CA VAL A 178 0.07 -1.17 15.32
C VAL A 178 -1.33 -1.26 15.93
N PRO A 179 -1.85 -0.19 16.50
CA PRO A 179 -3.18 -0.22 17.12
C PRO A 179 -4.30 -0.30 16.07
N GLY A 180 -5.46 -0.82 16.49
CA GLY A 180 -6.67 -0.89 15.70
C GLY A 180 -6.84 -2.21 14.95
N SER A 181 -7.87 -2.25 14.10
CA SER A 181 -8.20 -3.41 13.28
C SER A 181 -7.54 -3.33 11.91
N VAL A 182 -7.38 -4.48 11.25
CA VAL A 182 -6.90 -4.55 9.86
C VAL A 182 -7.78 -3.66 8.97
N PRO A 183 -7.18 -2.72 8.22
CA PRO A 183 -7.93 -1.88 7.29
C PRO A 183 -8.72 -2.71 6.28
N LEU A 184 -9.99 -2.35 6.07
CA LEU A 184 -10.86 -3.05 5.12
C LEU A 184 -10.47 -2.74 3.67
N ASP A 185 -10.46 -3.79 2.83
CA ASP A 185 -10.42 -3.65 1.37
C ASP A 185 -11.81 -3.26 0.84
N VAL A 186 -11.87 -2.34 -0.10
CA VAL A 186 -13.13 -2.01 -0.80
C VAL A 186 -13.23 -2.85 -2.07
N ASP A 187 -13.97 -3.95 -2.00
CA ASP A 187 -14.20 -4.87 -3.11
C ASP A 187 -15.68 -4.93 -3.54
N THR A 188 -16.60 -4.68 -2.61
CA THR A 188 -18.05 -4.68 -2.81
C THR A 188 -18.67 -3.35 -2.36
N TRP A 189 -19.95 -3.13 -2.63
CA TRP A 189 -20.68 -1.96 -2.12
C TRP A 189 -20.83 -2.01 -0.61
N GLU A 190 -21.00 -3.18 -0.02
CA GLU A 190 -21.07 -3.39 1.42
C GLU A 190 -19.76 -2.99 2.11
N ASP A 191 -18.60 -3.36 1.53
CA ASP A 191 -17.29 -2.94 2.05
C ASP A 191 -17.14 -1.43 1.98
N TYR A 192 -17.58 -0.82 0.88
CA TYR A 192 -17.52 0.63 0.72
C TYR A 192 -18.36 1.38 1.75
N GLU A 193 -19.59 0.94 2.00
CA GLU A 193 -20.45 1.51 3.03
C GLU A 193 -19.86 1.36 4.45
N ALA A 194 -19.24 0.21 4.74
CA ALA A 194 -18.55 -0.03 6.02
C ALA A 194 -17.36 0.92 6.21
N VAL A 195 -16.56 1.13 5.15
CA VAL A 195 -15.42 2.05 5.17
C VAL A 195 -15.87 3.50 5.37
N LEU A 196 -16.95 3.95 4.71
CA LEU A 196 -17.52 5.28 4.91
C LEU A 196 -18.03 5.50 6.33
N SER A 197 -18.67 4.49 6.90
CA SER A 197 -19.20 4.54 8.29
C SER A 197 -18.06 4.71 9.30
N THR A 198 -16.95 3.98 9.11
CA THR A 198 -15.77 4.06 9.98
C THR A 198 -15.11 5.45 9.90
N ALA A 199 -14.99 6.02 8.70
CA ALA A 199 -14.43 7.35 8.49
C ALA A 199 -15.26 8.45 9.21
N SER A 200 -16.58 8.36 9.12
CA SER A 200 -17.50 9.31 9.77
C SER A 200 -17.38 9.29 11.30
N LEU A 201 -17.16 8.11 11.90
CA LEU A 201 -16.96 7.96 13.34
C LEU A 201 -15.62 8.56 13.79
N ALA A 202 -14.55 8.38 13.02
CA ALA A 202 -13.24 8.94 13.32
C ALA A 202 -13.26 10.47 13.34
N SER A 203 -13.87 11.10 12.31
CA SER A 203 -14.03 12.55 12.23
C SER A 203 -14.83 13.14 13.41
N ALA A 204 -15.87 12.46 13.84
CA ALA A 204 -16.69 12.91 14.98
C ALA A 204 -15.96 12.81 16.34
N THR A 205 -14.89 12.02 16.42
CA THR A 205 -14.08 11.85 17.65
C THR A 205 -12.97 12.91 17.73
N GLU A 206 -12.46 13.42 16.62
CA GLU A 206 -11.44 14.46 16.58
C GLU A 206 -12.00 15.87 16.87
N GLU A 207 -13.31 16.10 16.69
CA GLU A 207 -13.97 17.37 16.96
C GLU A 207 -14.41 17.56 18.44
N ARG A 208 -14.13 16.61 19.33
CA ARG A 208 -14.48 16.66 20.77
C ARG A 208 -13.27 16.88 21.67
#